data_c46862275e87f60216b0ecc19b53edd2
#
_entry.id   c46862275e87f60216b0ecc19b53edd2
#
_cell.length_a   1.000
_cell.length_b   1.000
_cell.length_c   1.000
_cell.angle_alpha   90.00
_cell.angle_beta   90.00
_cell.angle_gamma   90.00
#
_symmetry.space_group_name_H-M   'P 1'
#
loop_
_entity.id
_entity.type
_entity.pdbx_description
1 polymer ?
#
loop_
_entity_poly.entity_id
_entity_poly.type
_entity_poly.pdbx_seq_one_letter_code
_entity_poly.pdbx_strand_id
1 'polypeptide(L)' 'MQGTVKRVIRDRGFGFIKSTEGREIFFHRSSLQGLDFETLKEGDAVEFEVEDGPKGPRAAVVRFSSE' A
#
# COMPACT_ATOMS: atom_id res chain seq x y z
N MET A 1 4.77 -9.20 -2.92
CA MET A 1 3.71 -9.52 -1.95
C MET A 1 2.42 -8.87 -2.40
N GLN A 2 1.31 -9.51 -2.19
CA GLN A 2 0.02 -9.00 -2.64
C GLN A 2 -0.89 -8.72 -1.46
N GLY A 3 -1.83 -7.82 -1.68
CA GLY A 3 -2.81 -7.50 -0.67
C GLY A 3 -3.88 -6.58 -1.21
N THR A 4 -4.69 -6.07 -0.31
CA THR A 4 -5.74 -5.12 -0.67
C THR A 4 -5.59 -3.87 0.17
N VAL A 5 -5.97 -2.74 -0.40
CA VAL A 5 -5.92 -1.47 0.31
C VAL A 5 -6.98 -1.50 1.39
N LYS A 6 -6.54 -1.31 2.62
CA LYS A 6 -7.43 -1.30 3.75
C LYS A 6 -7.90 0.11 4.08
N ARG A 7 -7.02 1.08 3.94
CA ARG A 7 -7.34 2.46 4.29
C ARG A 7 -6.48 3.42 3.50
N VAL A 8 -7.08 4.54 3.13
CA VAL A 8 -6.36 5.61 2.44
C VAL A 8 -6.66 6.90 3.18
N ILE A 9 -5.61 7.58 3.60
CA ILE A 9 -5.72 8.84 4.31
C ILE A 9 -5.15 9.92 3.40
N ARG A 10 -6.02 10.49 2.60
CA ARG A 10 -5.60 11.42 1.55
C ARG A 10 -5.02 12.71 2.11
N ASP A 11 -5.55 13.17 3.21
CA ASP A 11 -5.07 14.40 3.83
C ASP A 11 -3.61 14.32 4.22
N ARG A 12 -3.17 13.14 4.56
CA ARG A 12 -1.82 12.94 5.05
C ARG A 12 -0.90 12.26 4.05
N GLY A 13 -1.47 11.72 2.98
CA GLY A 13 -0.70 11.14 1.91
C GLY A 13 -0.17 9.75 2.21
N PHE A 14 -0.87 8.98 3.02
CA PHE A 14 -0.46 7.60 3.31
C PHE A 14 -1.67 6.72 3.49
N GLY A 15 -1.42 5.43 3.68
CA GLY A 15 -2.50 4.50 3.91
C GLY A 15 -1.96 3.17 4.40
N PHE A 16 -2.86 2.19 4.44
CA PHE A 16 -2.52 0.86 4.91
C PHE A 16 -3.02 -0.18 3.93
N ILE A 17 -2.22 -1.22 3.75
CA ILE A 17 -2.54 -2.37 2.90
C ILE A 17 -2.62 -3.58 3.81
N LYS A 18 -3.63 -4.40 3.61
CA LYS A 18 -3.72 -5.67 4.30
C LYS A 18 -3.19 -6.75 3.39
N SER A 19 -2.10 -7.38 3.78
CA SER A 19 -1.49 -8.43 2.96
C SER A 19 -2.36 -9.68 2.97
N THR A 20 -2.09 -10.57 2.03
CA THR A 20 -2.81 -11.83 1.97
C THR A 20 -2.57 -12.70 3.20
N GLU A 21 -1.52 -12.38 3.94
CA GLU A 21 -1.22 -13.07 5.20
C GLU A 21 -1.92 -12.46 6.40
N GLY A 22 -2.69 -11.40 6.18
CA GLY A 22 -3.44 -10.75 7.25
C GLY A 22 -2.68 -9.67 7.99
N ARG A 23 -1.53 -9.25 7.48
CA ARG A 23 -0.71 -8.21 8.12
C ARG A 23 -1.07 -6.84 7.56
N GLU A 24 -1.06 -5.84 8.42
CA GLU A 24 -1.25 -4.46 8.00
C GLU A 24 0.10 -3.84 7.67
N ILE A 25 0.23 -3.30 6.48
CA ILE A 25 1.49 -2.71 6.02
C ILE A 25 1.23 -1.26 5.67
N PHE A 26 2.00 -0.36 6.27
CA PHE A 26 1.92 1.07 5.98
C PHE A 26 2.52 1.36 4.62
N PHE A 27 1.91 2.30 3.88
CA PHE A 27 2.51 2.79 2.65
C PHE A 27 2.32 4.30 2.56
N HIS A 28 3.26 4.96 1.91
CA HIS A 28 3.21 6.40 1.68
C HIS A 28 2.96 6.63 0.19
N ARG A 29 2.34 7.76 -0.14
CA ARG A 29 2.03 8.04 -1.54
C ARG A 29 3.28 8.04 -2.43
N SER A 30 4.43 8.37 -1.86
CA SER A 30 5.68 8.37 -2.62
C SER A 30 6.14 6.98 -2.99
N SER A 31 5.54 5.95 -2.41
CA SER A 31 5.88 4.55 -2.73
C SER A 31 5.07 4.02 -3.90
N LEU A 32 4.11 4.77 -4.40
CA LEU A 32 3.25 4.31 -5.49
C LEU A 32 3.99 4.38 -6.82
N GLN A 33 3.83 3.36 -7.63
CA GLN A 33 4.43 3.30 -8.96
C GLN A 33 3.36 3.03 -9.99
N GLY A 34 3.25 3.91 -10.96
CA GLY A 34 2.32 3.70 -12.05
C GLY A 34 0.86 3.88 -11.69
N LEU A 35 0.57 4.41 -10.51
CA LEU A 35 -0.80 4.67 -10.12
C LEU A 35 -0.84 5.95 -9.31
N ASP A 36 -1.99 6.61 -9.35
CA ASP A 36 -2.19 7.85 -8.60
C ASP A 36 -2.78 7.56 -7.24
N PHE A 37 -2.25 8.24 -6.25
CA PHE A 37 -2.75 8.09 -4.89
C PHE A 37 -4.24 8.48 -4.82
N GLU A 38 -4.64 9.47 -5.61
CA GLU A 38 -6.02 9.95 -5.57
C GLU A 38 -7.02 8.99 -6.19
N THR A 39 -6.56 8.10 -7.06
CA THR A 39 -7.44 7.09 -7.65
C THR A 39 -7.47 5.80 -6.85
N LEU A 40 -6.58 5.68 -5.89
CA LEU A 40 -6.51 4.48 -5.07
C LEU A 40 -7.67 4.44 -4.09
N LYS A 41 -8.31 3.30 -3.98
CA LYS A 41 -9.51 3.15 -3.15
C LYS A 41 -9.37 1.95 -2.24
N GLU A 42 -10.08 2.00 -1.13
CA GLU A 42 -10.16 0.86 -0.22
C GLU A 42 -10.73 -0.33 -0.97
N GLY A 43 -10.09 -1.47 -0.79
CA GLY A 43 -10.49 -2.69 -1.46
C GLY A 43 -9.75 -2.98 -2.76
N ASP A 44 -8.96 -2.02 -3.25
CA ASP A 44 -8.19 -2.25 -4.47
C ASP A 44 -7.13 -3.30 -4.23
N ALA A 45 -6.96 -4.19 -5.22
CA ALA A 45 -5.91 -5.20 -5.16
C ALA A 45 -4.60 -4.57 -5.60
N VAL A 46 -3.57 -4.72 -4.79
CA VAL A 46 -2.27 -4.13 -5.07
C VAL A 46 -1.17 -5.14 -4.85
N GLU A 47 -0.05 -4.89 -5.50
CA GLU A 47 1.17 -5.66 -5.31
C GLU A 47 2.20 -4.72 -4.72
N PHE A 48 2.97 -5.20 -3.75
CA PHE A 48 3.90 -4.34 -3.06
C PHE A 48 5.07 -5.13 -2.52
N GLU A 49 6.14 -4.41 -2.18
CA GLU A 49 7.31 -4.98 -1.53
C GLU A 49 7.42 -4.40 -0.14
N VAL A 50 7.76 -5.25 0.83
CA VAL A 50 7.86 -4.84 2.22
C VAL A 50 9.30 -4.58 2.57
N GLU A 51 9.51 -3.51 3.32
CA GLU A 51 10.83 -3.10 3.76
C GLU A 51 10.72 -2.76 5.24
N ASP A 52 11.68 -3.25 6.04
CA ASP A 52 11.69 -2.93 7.45
C ASP A 52 12.25 -1.54 7.66
N GLY A 53 11.52 -0.74 8.41
CA GLY A 53 11.93 0.61 8.74
C GLY A 53 11.98 0.81 10.24
N PRO A 54 12.40 2.00 10.67
CA PRO A 54 12.50 2.30 12.11
C PRO A 54 11.17 2.18 12.85
N LYS A 55 10.06 2.34 12.12
CA LYS A 55 8.73 2.28 12.72
C LYS A 55 8.00 0.98 12.43
N GLY A 56 8.69 0.02 11.83
CA GLY A 56 8.11 -1.25 11.49
C GLY A 56 8.04 -1.47 9.99
N PRO A 57 7.36 -2.53 9.54
CA PRO A 57 7.27 -2.83 8.12
C PRO A 57 6.46 -1.80 7.37
N ARG A 58 6.91 -1.50 6.15
CA ARG A 58 6.21 -0.58 5.28
C ARG A 58 6.35 -1.06 3.85
N ALA A 59 5.41 -0.65 3.00
CA ALA A 59 5.47 -0.97 1.58
C ALA A 59 6.42 0.01 0.90
N ALA A 60 7.50 -0.51 0.33
CA ALA A 60 8.48 0.32 -0.34
C ALA A 60 8.04 0.68 -1.75
N VAL A 61 7.35 -0.22 -2.41
CA VAL A 61 6.84 -0.02 -3.76
C VAL A 61 5.44 -0.58 -3.82
N VAL A 62 4.49 0.19 -4.31
CA VAL A 62 3.11 -0.23 -4.42
C VAL A 62 2.63 0.01 -5.84
N ARG A 63 1.97 -1.00 -6.42
CA ARG A 63 1.38 -0.88 -7.75
C ARG A 63 0.14 -1.75 -7.81
N PHE A 64 -0.70 -1.49 -8.81
CA PHE A 64 -1.88 -2.32 -8.97
C PHE A 64 -1.48 -3.74 -9.31
N SER A 65 -2.22 -4.69 -8.76
CA SER A 65 -2.04 -6.08 -9.13
C SER A 65 -2.45 -6.25 -10.59
N SER A 66 -1.62 -6.94 -11.36
CA SER A 66 -1.87 -7.11 -12.79
C SER A 66 -2.70 -8.34 -13.10
N GLU A 67 -3.25 -8.93 -12.11
CA GLU A 67 -4.03 -10.14 -12.28
C GLU A 67 -5.26 -9.95 -13.09
#